data_eba352b7afcc344578a8b18a5d4b0205
#
_entry.id   eba352b7afcc344578a8b18a5d4b0205
#
_cell.length_a   1.000
_cell.length_b   1.000
_cell.length_c   1.000
_cell.angle_alpha   90.00
_cell.angle_beta   90.00
_cell.angle_gamma   90.00
#
_symmetry.space_group_name_H-M   'P 1'
#
loop_
_entity.id
_entity.type
_entity.pdbx_description
1 polymer ?
#
loop_
_entity_poly.entity_id
_entity_poly.type
_entity_poly.pdbx_seq_one_letter_code
_entity_poly.pdbx_strand_id
1 'polypeptide(L)'
;MRIAIVGLGQIGGSMALRLKASGYDPDLFDLNSELCKPLGGRCEIFDGHGYDLVVLALHTGTLLKMIEFLPKDNLYLDTASVKMPIVEAALQNKLNFVGGHPIAGNERTGIASWDPDLFEGRPFATVQTGFEESPVIDEFIELLGAIRVKVDADFHDIALAHTSQALHFVSRIVKELGEPYETLSGPGYASMTRLSKQNPLLEETFREYNALNISKVLDEMVERLKKISEELKK
;
A
#
# COMPACT_ATOMS: atom_id res chain seq x y z
N MET A 1 -3.31 21.54 11.50
CA MET A 1 -2.53 20.27 11.46
C MET A 1 -1.34 20.47 10.49
N ARG A 2 -0.11 20.29 10.97
CA ARG A 2 1.11 20.35 10.17
C ARG A 2 1.47 18.93 9.71
N ILE A 3 1.36 18.68 8.40
CA ILE A 3 1.54 17.36 7.81
C ILE A 3 2.80 17.33 6.93
N ALA A 4 3.58 16.24 7.02
CA ALA A 4 4.58 15.89 6.02
C ALA A 4 4.17 14.62 5.27
N ILE A 5 4.47 14.55 3.96
CA ILE A 5 4.35 13.34 3.16
C ILE A 5 5.74 12.99 2.61
N VAL A 6 6.20 11.80 2.92
CA VAL A 6 7.50 11.26 2.50
C VAL A 6 7.28 10.13 1.49
N GLY A 7 7.78 10.34 0.26
CA GLY A 7 7.49 9.50 -0.89
C GLY A 7 6.28 10.02 -1.67
N LEU A 8 6.51 10.43 -2.93
CA LEU A 8 5.51 11.04 -3.82
C LEU A 8 5.19 10.12 -5.02
N GLY A 9 5.28 8.81 -4.81
CA GLY A 9 4.75 7.83 -5.74
C GLY A 9 3.22 7.94 -5.88
N GLN A 10 2.57 6.89 -6.38
CA GLN A 10 1.13 6.88 -6.59
C GLN A 10 0.34 7.28 -5.35
N ILE A 11 0.65 6.68 -4.19
CA ILE A 11 -0.10 6.89 -2.95
C ILE A 11 0.19 8.28 -2.37
N GLY A 12 1.47 8.61 -2.11
CA GLY A 12 1.81 9.90 -1.48
C GLY A 12 1.51 11.10 -2.36
N GLY A 13 1.72 11.00 -3.68
CA GLY A 13 1.36 12.06 -4.62
C GLY A 13 -0.16 12.29 -4.70
N SER A 14 -0.96 11.21 -4.70
CA SER A 14 -2.43 11.32 -4.65
C SER A 14 -2.91 11.95 -3.33
N MET A 15 -2.32 11.56 -2.18
CA MET A 15 -2.59 12.18 -0.89
C MET A 15 -2.23 13.68 -0.90
N ALA A 16 -1.08 14.05 -1.45
CA ALA A 16 -0.65 15.44 -1.57
C ALA A 16 -1.66 16.28 -2.39
N LEU A 17 -2.13 15.75 -3.52
CA LEU A 17 -3.14 16.43 -4.34
C LEU A 17 -4.48 16.57 -3.59
N ARG A 18 -4.95 15.52 -2.92
CA ARG A 18 -6.19 15.54 -2.14
C ARG A 18 -6.14 16.58 -1.02
N LEU A 19 -5.04 16.60 -0.24
CA LEU A 19 -4.86 17.57 0.83
C LEU A 19 -4.83 19.01 0.31
N LYS A 20 -4.10 19.26 -0.77
CA LYS A 20 -4.07 20.60 -1.41
C LYS A 20 -5.44 21.01 -1.91
N ALA A 21 -6.20 20.11 -2.51
CA ALA A 21 -7.59 20.38 -2.93
C ALA A 21 -8.52 20.70 -1.74
N SER A 22 -8.22 20.16 -0.54
CA SER A 22 -8.95 20.42 0.71
C SER A 22 -8.43 21.65 1.47
N GLY A 23 -7.51 22.44 0.89
CA GLY A 23 -6.98 23.66 1.48
C GLY A 23 -5.82 23.47 2.47
N TYR A 24 -5.24 22.28 2.56
CA TYR A 24 -4.02 22.01 3.31
C TYR A 24 -2.80 22.19 2.42
N ASP A 25 -1.67 22.59 3.02
CA ASP A 25 -0.36 22.69 2.33
C ASP A 25 0.67 21.82 3.04
N PRO A 26 0.70 20.49 2.75
CA PRO A 26 1.64 19.60 3.40
C PRO A 26 3.08 19.85 2.91
N ASP A 27 4.05 19.65 3.81
CA ASP A 27 5.46 19.57 3.45
C ASP A 27 5.70 18.23 2.71
N LEU A 28 6.29 18.28 1.50
CA LEU A 28 6.42 17.13 0.60
C LEU A 28 7.88 16.77 0.39
N PHE A 29 8.23 15.48 0.51
CA PHE A 29 9.59 14.97 0.40
C PHE A 29 9.68 13.78 -0.54
N ASP A 30 10.59 13.82 -1.51
CA ASP A 30 10.95 12.68 -2.34
C ASP A 30 12.38 12.89 -2.88
N LEU A 31 13.13 11.81 -3.05
CA LEU A 31 14.47 11.89 -3.67
C LEU A 31 14.39 12.02 -5.20
N ASN A 32 13.29 11.57 -5.80
CA ASN A 32 13.07 11.69 -7.24
C ASN A 32 12.56 13.10 -7.58
N SER A 33 13.42 13.90 -8.21
CA SER A 33 13.09 15.27 -8.61
C SER A 33 11.92 15.37 -9.62
N GLU A 34 11.65 14.32 -10.38
CA GLU A 34 10.51 14.28 -11.31
C GLU A 34 9.17 14.19 -10.56
N LEU A 35 9.16 13.62 -9.35
CA LEU A 35 7.99 13.52 -8.50
C LEU A 35 7.85 14.71 -7.56
N CYS A 36 8.94 15.20 -6.97
CA CYS A 36 8.84 16.27 -5.97
C CYS A 36 8.60 17.66 -6.57
N LYS A 37 9.29 18.03 -7.67
CA LYS A 37 9.19 19.37 -8.26
C LYS A 37 7.78 19.77 -8.72
N PRO A 38 7.00 18.92 -9.41
CA PRO A 38 5.67 19.30 -9.87
C PRO A 38 4.69 19.65 -8.75
N LEU A 39 4.91 19.10 -7.55
CA LEU A 39 4.10 19.38 -6.35
C LEU A 39 4.70 20.49 -5.46
N GLY A 40 5.84 21.07 -5.83
CA GLY A 40 6.56 22.04 -4.99
C GLY A 40 7.23 21.40 -3.78
N GLY A 41 7.55 20.11 -3.86
CA GLY A 41 8.17 19.35 -2.78
C GLY A 41 9.69 19.55 -2.70
N ARG A 42 10.28 19.07 -1.62
CA ARG A 42 11.72 19.07 -1.35
C ARG A 42 12.35 17.77 -1.83
N CYS A 43 13.38 17.90 -2.67
CA CYS A 43 14.09 16.73 -3.23
C CYS A 43 15.24 16.32 -2.29
N GLU A 44 14.92 15.96 -1.06
CA GLU A 44 15.87 15.66 0.02
C GLU A 44 15.35 14.55 0.93
N ILE A 45 16.23 13.99 1.77
CA ILE A 45 15.85 13.02 2.80
C ILE A 45 15.06 13.76 3.89
N PHE A 46 13.99 13.13 4.37
CA PHE A 46 13.20 13.64 5.48
C PHE A 46 13.98 13.49 6.80
N ASP A 47 14.18 14.60 7.49
CA ASP A 47 14.76 14.70 8.84
C ASP A 47 13.95 15.65 9.76
N GLY A 48 12.72 15.96 9.34
CA GLY A 48 11.91 17.02 9.96
C GLY A 48 11.31 16.65 11.31
N HIS A 49 11.17 17.67 12.17
CA HIS A 49 10.64 17.60 13.52
C HIS A 49 9.36 18.43 13.67
N GLY A 50 8.56 18.10 14.71
CA GLY A 50 7.42 18.90 15.13
C GLY A 50 6.25 18.88 14.15
N TYR A 51 6.07 17.78 13.43
CA TYR A 51 4.87 17.52 12.64
C TYR A 51 3.79 16.86 13.50
N ASP A 52 2.54 17.26 13.30
CA ASP A 52 1.40 16.59 13.89
C ASP A 52 1.22 15.19 13.28
N LEU A 53 1.55 15.04 11.98
CA LEU A 53 1.52 13.78 11.24
C LEU A 53 2.60 13.74 10.15
N VAL A 54 3.33 12.64 10.10
CA VAL A 54 4.23 12.29 8.99
C VAL A 54 3.72 11.04 8.30
N VAL A 55 3.31 11.16 7.03
CA VAL A 55 2.89 10.03 6.21
C VAL A 55 4.08 9.46 5.47
N LEU A 56 4.35 8.17 5.66
CA LEU A 56 5.46 7.44 5.06
C LEU A 56 4.96 6.59 3.89
N ALA A 57 4.90 7.18 2.69
CA ALA A 57 4.41 6.53 1.47
C ALA A 57 5.57 5.90 0.67
N LEU A 58 6.31 5.01 1.32
CA LEU A 58 7.54 4.39 0.83
C LEU A 58 7.37 2.87 0.61
N HIS A 59 8.22 2.30 -0.24
CA HIS A 59 8.33 0.85 -0.33
C HIS A 59 8.79 0.24 1.00
N THR A 60 8.27 -0.93 1.34
CA THR A 60 8.52 -1.62 2.62
C THR A 60 10.00 -1.69 2.98
N GLY A 61 10.86 -2.14 2.07
CA GLY A 61 12.30 -2.25 2.33
C GLY A 61 12.99 -0.89 2.57
N THR A 62 12.54 0.18 1.92
CA THR A 62 13.04 1.55 2.16
C THR A 62 12.55 2.06 3.51
N LEU A 63 11.28 1.84 3.81
CA LEU A 63 10.66 2.25 5.08
C LEU A 63 11.35 1.58 6.27
N LEU A 64 11.60 0.28 6.22
CA LEU A 64 12.28 -0.45 7.29
C LEU A 64 13.68 0.11 7.59
N LYS A 65 14.44 0.49 6.56
CA LYS A 65 15.75 1.15 6.73
C LYS A 65 15.63 2.55 7.32
N MET A 66 14.56 3.28 6.98
CA MET A 66 14.35 4.64 7.43
C MET A 66 13.89 4.72 8.89
N ILE A 67 13.10 3.76 9.36
CA ILE A 67 12.51 3.72 10.71
C ILE A 67 13.56 3.93 11.82
N GLU A 68 14.76 3.41 11.65
CA GLU A 68 15.85 3.53 12.64
C GLU A 68 16.31 4.96 12.88
N PHE A 69 16.15 5.83 11.87
CA PHE A 69 16.65 7.21 11.86
C PHE A 69 15.55 8.26 12.04
N LEU A 70 14.29 7.86 12.14
CA LEU A 70 13.18 8.79 12.25
C LEU A 70 13.17 9.54 13.59
N PRO A 71 12.93 10.87 13.61
CA PRO A 71 12.70 11.64 14.82
C PRO A 71 11.59 11.06 15.71
N LYS A 72 11.75 11.11 17.03
CA LYS A 72 10.81 10.48 17.99
C LYS A 72 9.61 11.36 18.37
N ASP A 73 9.62 12.61 17.97
CA ASP A 73 8.64 13.65 18.36
C ASP A 73 7.48 13.84 17.38
N ASN A 74 7.45 13.07 16.29
CA ASN A 74 6.34 13.06 15.33
C ASN A 74 5.40 11.85 15.56
N LEU A 75 4.14 11.97 15.12
CA LEU A 75 3.27 10.83 14.87
C LEU A 75 3.47 10.37 13.42
N TYR A 76 3.68 9.08 13.23
CA TYR A 76 3.89 8.47 11.91
C TYR A 76 2.72 7.61 11.49
N LEU A 77 2.37 7.66 10.20
CA LEU A 77 1.43 6.78 9.52
C LEU A 77 2.09 6.25 8.25
N ASP A 78 2.25 4.95 8.11
CA ASP A 78 2.74 4.40 6.84
C ASP A 78 1.61 4.04 5.88
N THR A 79 1.96 3.60 4.68
CA THR A 79 0.98 3.20 3.65
C THR A 79 1.33 1.87 2.98
N ALA A 80 2.26 1.12 3.53
CA ALA A 80 2.76 -0.11 2.91
C ALA A 80 1.72 -1.25 2.92
N SER A 81 1.85 -2.16 1.96
CA SER A 81 0.93 -3.28 1.73
C SER A 81 1.16 -4.50 2.63
N VAL A 82 2.15 -4.46 3.53
CA VAL A 82 2.44 -5.48 4.54
C VAL A 82 2.66 -4.77 5.87
N LYS A 83 2.13 -5.31 6.98
CA LYS A 83 2.10 -4.58 8.26
C LYS A 83 3.03 -5.14 9.32
N MET A 84 3.09 -6.46 9.49
CA MET A 84 3.83 -7.07 10.59
C MET A 84 5.26 -6.54 10.74
N PRO A 85 6.15 -6.62 9.72
CA PRO A 85 7.55 -6.21 9.88
C PRO A 85 7.71 -4.72 10.16
N ILE A 86 6.81 -3.89 9.62
CA ILE A 86 6.88 -2.43 9.80
C ILE A 86 6.47 -2.04 11.22
N VAL A 87 5.36 -2.59 11.69
CA VAL A 87 4.85 -2.33 13.05
C VAL A 87 5.85 -2.79 14.09
N GLU A 88 6.42 -3.99 13.93
CA GLU A 88 7.47 -4.50 14.82
C GLU A 88 8.69 -3.57 14.85
N ALA A 89 9.20 -3.16 13.70
CA ALA A 89 10.32 -2.24 13.61
C ALA A 89 10.02 -0.89 14.27
N ALA A 90 8.84 -0.32 14.03
CA ALA A 90 8.43 0.95 14.61
C ALA A 90 8.32 0.88 16.14
N LEU A 91 7.75 -0.20 16.70
CA LEU A 91 7.63 -0.43 18.13
C LEU A 91 9.01 -0.64 18.79
N GLN A 92 9.89 -1.43 18.18
CA GLN A 92 11.27 -1.63 18.65
C GLN A 92 12.04 -0.31 18.70
N ASN A 93 11.81 0.57 17.74
CA ASN A 93 12.40 1.91 17.68
C ASN A 93 11.67 2.96 18.53
N LYS A 94 10.60 2.59 19.24
CA LYS A 94 9.80 3.46 20.13
C LYS A 94 9.26 4.70 19.40
N LEU A 95 8.80 4.54 18.18
CA LEU A 95 8.13 5.60 17.43
C LEU A 95 6.67 5.72 17.86
N ASN A 96 6.14 6.95 17.85
CA ASN A 96 4.70 7.18 17.86
C ASN A 96 4.19 6.82 16.45
N PHE A 97 3.66 5.64 16.29
CA PHE A 97 3.44 5.05 14.97
C PHE A 97 2.06 4.39 14.85
N VAL A 98 1.41 4.58 13.72
CA VAL A 98 0.21 3.85 13.33
C VAL A 98 0.50 3.15 12.00
N GLY A 99 0.32 1.83 11.97
CA GLY A 99 0.39 1.10 10.72
C GLY A 99 -0.81 1.46 9.85
N GLY A 100 -0.56 1.92 8.62
CA GLY A 100 -1.59 2.28 7.67
C GLY A 100 -1.49 1.51 6.36
N HIS A 101 -2.63 1.29 5.69
CA HIS A 101 -2.66 0.76 4.33
C HIS A 101 -3.93 1.20 3.61
N PRO A 102 -3.88 2.17 2.69
CA PRO A 102 -5.00 2.46 1.80
C PRO A 102 -5.20 1.31 0.81
N ILE A 103 -6.39 0.69 0.83
CA ILE A 103 -6.73 -0.38 -0.13
C ILE A 103 -7.16 0.25 -1.46
N ALA A 104 -6.22 0.91 -2.09
CA ALA A 104 -6.41 1.70 -3.30
C ALA A 104 -5.15 1.65 -4.17
N GLY A 105 -5.33 1.81 -5.47
CA GLY A 105 -4.23 1.83 -6.44
C GLY A 105 -4.74 1.73 -7.86
N ASN A 106 -3.87 2.08 -8.80
CA ASN A 106 -4.09 1.88 -10.24
C ASN A 106 -2.81 1.35 -10.89
N GLU A 107 -2.89 0.94 -12.15
CA GLU A 107 -1.77 0.32 -12.88
C GLU A 107 -0.80 1.35 -13.51
N ARG A 108 -1.04 2.65 -13.29
CA ARG A 108 -0.19 3.72 -13.83
C ARG A 108 1.04 3.92 -12.93
N THR A 109 2.06 4.57 -13.45
CA THR A 109 3.31 4.88 -12.75
C THR A 109 3.66 6.36 -12.83
N GLY A 110 4.52 6.83 -11.93
CA GLY A 110 4.95 8.21 -11.89
C GLY A 110 3.80 9.20 -11.70
N ILE A 111 3.93 10.40 -12.24
CA ILE A 111 2.94 11.49 -12.14
C ILE A 111 1.57 11.07 -12.71
N ALA A 112 1.55 10.27 -13.78
CA ALA A 112 0.31 9.80 -14.41
C ALA A 112 -0.55 8.90 -13.49
N SER A 113 0.02 8.40 -12.39
CA SER A 113 -0.69 7.60 -11.40
C SER A 113 -1.38 8.42 -10.31
N TRP A 114 -1.08 9.70 -10.20
CA TRP A 114 -1.67 10.59 -9.20
C TRP A 114 -3.15 10.86 -9.48
N ASP A 115 -3.97 10.71 -8.45
CA ASP A 115 -5.41 10.91 -8.52
C ASP A 115 -5.88 11.40 -7.14
N PRO A 116 -6.39 12.63 -7.01
CA PRO A 116 -6.87 13.16 -5.73
C PRO A 116 -8.07 12.38 -5.16
N ASP A 117 -8.81 11.68 -6.00
CA ASP A 117 -9.99 10.89 -5.61
C ASP A 117 -9.67 9.39 -5.43
N LEU A 118 -8.40 9.01 -5.48
CA LEU A 118 -7.94 7.61 -5.39
C LEU A 118 -8.50 6.86 -4.18
N PHE A 119 -8.71 7.57 -3.07
CA PHE A 119 -9.10 6.99 -1.77
C PHE A 119 -10.59 7.09 -1.48
N GLU A 120 -11.35 7.85 -2.27
CA GLU A 120 -12.76 8.15 -2.02
C GLU A 120 -13.59 6.86 -1.90
N GLY A 121 -14.26 6.68 -0.74
CA GLY A 121 -15.05 5.52 -0.42
C GLY A 121 -14.26 4.19 -0.31
N ARG A 122 -12.93 4.22 -0.32
CA ARG A 122 -12.08 3.03 -0.24
C ARG A 122 -11.70 2.72 1.21
N PRO A 123 -11.51 1.43 1.57
CA PRO A 123 -11.00 1.08 2.88
C PRO A 123 -9.59 1.62 3.10
N PHE A 124 -9.34 2.14 4.29
CA PHE A 124 -8.03 2.49 4.80
C PHE A 124 -7.79 1.69 6.08
N ALA A 125 -7.00 0.63 6.00
CA ALA A 125 -6.66 -0.16 7.17
C ALA A 125 -5.75 0.64 8.11
N THR A 126 -6.06 0.61 9.41
CA THR A 126 -5.18 1.12 10.47
C THR A 126 -4.92 0.02 11.49
N VAL A 127 -3.64 -0.19 11.80
CA VAL A 127 -3.19 -1.27 12.67
C VAL A 127 -2.96 -0.73 14.07
N GLN A 128 -3.44 -1.50 15.06
CA GLN A 128 -3.36 -1.16 16.47
C GLN A 128 -1.90 -1.18 16.96
N THR A 129 -1.45 -0.04 17.48
CA THR A 129 -0.10 0.16 18.02
C THR A 129 -0.10 0.96 19.33
N GLY A 130 -1.27 1.40 19.79
CA GLY A 130 -1.46 2.28 20.94
C GLY A 130 -1.64 3.77 20.59
N PHE A 131 -1.42 4.14 19.32
CA PHE A 131 -1.58 5.53 18.82
C PHE A 131 -2.73 5.69 17.81
N GLU A 132 -3.41 4.62 17.45
CA GLU A 132 -4.49 4.59 16.46
C GLU A 132 -5.72 5.42 16.85
N GLU A 133 -5.91 5.68 18.12
CA GLU A 133 -7.03 6.53 18.61
C GLU A 133 -6.73 8.04 18.53
N SER A 134 -5.62 8.43 17.90
CA SER A 134 -5.28 9.84 17.71
C SER A 134 -6.32 10.52 16.80
N PRO A 135 -6.92 11.65 17.22
CA PRO A 135 -7.83 12.44 16.37
C PRO A 135 -7.21 12.90 15.06
N VAL A 136 -5.87 13.05 15.04
CA VAL A 136 -5.10 13.41 13.83
C VAL A 136 -5.24 12.35 12.75
N ILE A 137 -5.26 11.06 13.14
CA ILE A 137 -5.43 9.94 12.19
C ILE A 137 -6.84 9.94 11.63
N ASP A 138 -7.86 10.15 12.47
CA ASP A 138 -9.26 10.22 12.02
C ASP A 138 -9.48 11.37 11.04
N GLU A 139 -9.03 12.57 11.40
CA GLU A 139 -9.11 13.75 10.54
C GLU A 139 -8.39 13.53 9.20
N PHE A 140 -7.18 12.97 9.23
CA PHE A 140 -6.43 12.70 8.01
C PHE A 140 -7.15 11.72 7.06
N ILE A 141 -7.68 10.62 7.59
CA ILE A 141 -8.39 9.61 6.77
C ILE A 141 -9.71 10.19 6.23
N GLU A 142 -10.41 11.01 7.01
CA GLU A 142 -11.62 11.72 6.57
C GLU A 142 -11.30 12.71 5.43
N LEU A 143 -10.22 13.46 5.52
CA LEU A 143 -9.76 14.36 4.46
C LEU A 143 -9.48 13.63 3.14
N LEU A 144 -9.02 12.38 3.21
CA LEU A 144 -8.83 11.53 2.03
C LEU A 144 -10.16 11.02 1.45
N GLY A 145 -11.29 11.14 2.15
CA GLY A 145 -12.58 10.54 1.80
C GLY A 145 -12.59 9.01 1.95
N ALA A 146 -11.63 8.44 2.68
CA ALA A 146 -11.49 7.01 2.87
C ALA A 146 -12.31 6.49 4.05
N ILE A 147 -12.61 5.18 4.04
CA ILE A 147 -13.32 4.50 5.12
C ILE A 147 -12.30 3.81 6.02
N ARG A 148 -12.13 4.28 7.23
CA ARG A 148 -11.21 3.69 8.19
C ARG A 148 -11.64 2.29 8.65
N VAL A 149 -10.71 1.33 8.61
CA VAL A 149 -10.90 -0.05 9.10
C VAL A 149 -9.79 -0.38 10.09
N LYS A 150 -10.14 -0.56 11.37
CA LYS A 150 -9.18 -0.92 12.42
C LYS A 150 -8.96 -2.43 12.44
N VAL A 151 -7.72 -2.88 12.39
CA VAL A 151 -7.34 -4.30 12.33
C VAL A 151 -6.03 -4.56 13.09
N ASP A 152 -5.76 -5.82 13.44
CA ASP A 152 -4.45 -6.25 13.91
C ASP A 152 -3.51 -6.49 12.73
N ALA A 153 -2.19 -6.35 12.95
CA ALA A 153 -1.19 -6.51 11.89
C ALA A 153 -1.20 -7.90 11.27
N ASP A 154 -1.30 -8.95 12.09
CA ASP A 154 -1.37 -10.33 11.62
C ASP A 154 -2.64 -10.60 10.81
N PHE A 155 -3.80 -10.17 11.32
CA PHE A 155 -5.06 -10.28 10.57
C PHE A 155 -5.00 -9.52 9.24
N HIS A 156 -4.40 -8.31 9.22
CA HIS A 156 -4.20 -7.54 7.99
C HIS A 156 -3.43 -8.36 6.95
N ASP A 157 -2.24 -8.90 7.33
CA ASP A 157 -1.36 -9.59 6.39
C ASP A 157 -1.97 -10.92 5.90
N ILE A 158 -2.71 -11.63 6.76
CA ILE A 158 -3.50 -12.81 6.37
C ILE A 158 -4.62 -12.41 5.39
N ALA A 159 -5.40 -11.38 5.71
CA ALA A 159 -6.50 -10.93 4.85
C ALA A 159 -6.01 -10.49 3.47
N LEU A 160 -4.90 -9.74 3.41
CA LEU A 160 -4.31 -9.29 2.15
C LEU A 160 -3.70 -10.46 1.35
N ALA A 161 -3.18 -11.51 2.00
CA ALA A 161 -2.78 -12.72 1.31
C ALA A 161 -3.95 -13.34 0.53
N HIS A 162 -5.17 -13.38 1.10
CA HIS A 162 -6.37 -13.94 0.48
C HIS A 162 -7.01 -13.01 -0.57
N THR A 163 -7.08 -11.71 -0.30
CA THR A 163 -7.90 -10.79 -1.09
C THR A 163 -7.13 -10.02 -2.16
N SER A 164 -5.79 -10.06 -2.11
CA SER A 164 -4.93 -9.28 -3.01
C SER A 164 -3.68 -10.05 -3.47
N GLN A 165 -2.82 -10.45 -2.52
CA GLN A 165 -1.44 -10.83 -2.84
C GLN A 165 -1.34 -12.19 -3.55
N ALA A 166 -2.08 -13.22 -3.11
CA ALA A 166 -2.14 -14.50 -3.84
C ALA A 166 -2.77 -14.32 -5.22
N LEU A 167 -3.77 -13.43 -5.35
CA LEU A 167 -4.42 -13.14 -6.63
C LEU A 167 -3.45 -12.52 -7.66
N HIS A 168 -2.44 -11.79 -7.20
CA HIS A 168 -1.38 -11.28 -8.08
C HIS A 168 -0.64 -12.43 -8.78
N PHE A 169 -0.23 -13.47 -8.02
CA PHE A 169 0.44 -14.66 -8.58
C PHE A 169 -0.48 -15.46 -9.50
N VAL A 170 -1.74 -15.67 -9.09
CA VAL A 170 -2.76 -16.36 -9.93
C VAL A 170 -2.99 -15.60 -11.23
N SER A 171 -3.11 -14.27 -11.18
CA SER A 171 -3.26 -13.41 -12.35
C SER A 171 -2.14 -13.61 -13.38
N ARG A 172 -0.90 -13.76 -12.90
CA ARG A 172 0.26 -14.01 -13.75
C ARG A 172 0.19 -15.40 -14.41
N ILE A 173 -0.15 -16.43 -13.66
CA ILE A 173 -0.34 -17.78 -14.20
C ILE A 173 -1.45 -17.79 -15.27
N VAL A 174 -2.58 -17.13 -15.01
CA VAL A 174 -3.68 -17.01 -15.99
C VAL A 174 -3.20 -16.32 -17.27
N LYS A 175 -2.39 -15.27 -17.13
CA LYS A 175 -1.80 -14.57 -18.28
C LYS A 175 -0.88 -15.49 -19.09
N GLU A 176 0.08 -16.16 -18.43
CA GLU A 176 1.04 -17.07 -19.07
C GLU A 176 0.33 -18.21 -19.83
N LEU A 177 -0.71 -18.82 -19.24
CA LEU A 177 -1.47 -19.89 -19.87
C LEU A 177 -2.34 -19.41 -21.04
N GLY A 178 -2.86 -18.19 -20.97
CA GLY A 178 -3.76 -17.64 -21.99
C GLY A 178 -3.05 -16.91 -23.13
N GLU A 179 -1.81 -16.50 -22.97
CA GLU A 179 -1.04 -15.71 -23.93
C GLU A 179 -1.04 -16.31 -25.36
N PRO A 180 -0.86 -17.63 -25.57
CA PRO A 180 -0.93 -18.21 -26.92
C PRO A 180 -2.32 -18.12 -27.57
N TYR A 181 -3.36 -17.80 -26.82
CA TYR A 181 -4.75 -17.79 -27.24
C TYR A 181 -5.39 -16.39 -27.14
N GLU A 182 -4.61 -15.33 -26.97
CA GLU A 182 -5.08 -13.95 -26.76
C GLU A 182 -6.00 -13.43 -27.88
N THR A 183 -5.86 -13.93 -29.09
CA THR A 183 -6.73 -13.57 -30.24
C THR A 183 -8.21 -13.86 -30.01
N LEU A 184 -8.53 -14.77 -29.08
CA LEU A 184 -9.90 -15.13 -28.69
C LEU A 184 -10.20 -14.67 -27.26
N SER A 185 -9.42 -13.76 -26.69
CA SER A 185 -9.62 -13.28 -25.33
C SER A 185 -10.77 -12.26 -25.26
N GLY A 186 -11.47 -12.27 -24.11
CA GLY A 186 -12.57 -11.36 -23.83
C GLY A 186 -12.40 -10.62 -22.50
N PRO A 187 -13.44 -9.88 -22.03
CA PRO A 187 -13.39 -9.09 -20.79
C PRO A 187 -13.02 -9.91 -19.55
N GLY A 188 -13.41 -11.18 -19.49
CA GLY A 188 -13.06 -12.08 -18.38
C GLY A 188 -11.56 -12.29 -18.27
N TYR A 189 -10.88 -12.59 -19.37
CA TYR A 189 -9.42 -12.71 -19.40
C TYR A 189 -8.73 -11.40 -19.02
N ALA A 190 -9.18 -10.28 -19.58
CA ALA A 190 -8.63 -8.96 -19.26
C ALA A 190 -8.76 -8.63 -17.76
N SER A 191 -9.90 -8.96 -17.14
CA SER A 191 -10.10 -8.77 -15.70
C SER A 191 -9.20 -9.67 -14.86
N MET A 192 -9.07 -10.96 -15.22
CA MET A 192 -8.26 -11.93 -14.49
C MET A 192 -6.75 -11.65 -14.61
N THR A 193 -6.31 -11.04 -15.71
CA THR A 193 -4.88 -10.74 -15.95
C THR A 193 -4.48 -9.32 -15.55
N ARG A 194 -5.39 -8.50 -15.05
CA ARG A 194 -5.14 -7.10 -14.70
C ARG A 194 -4.02 -6.95 -13.68
N LEU A 195 -4.02 -7.76 -12.62
CA LEU A 195 -3.03 -7.67 -11.55
C LEU A 195 -1.61 -8.05 -12.00
N SER A 196 -1.46 -8.86 -13.07
CA SER A 196 -0.16 -9.21 -13.63
C SER A 196 0.60 -8.01 -14.23
N LYS A 197 -0.08 -6.87 -14.40
CA LYS A 197 0.49 -5.62 -14.94
C LYS A 197 0.94 -4.65 -13.84
N GLN A 198 0.79 -5.01 -12.57
CA GLN A 198 1.21 -4.17 -11.44
C GLN A 198 2.73 -4.06 -11.35
N ASN A 199 3.19 -3.06 -10.57
CA ASN A 199 4.60 -2.82 -10.34
C ASN A 199 5.32 -4.07 -9.79
N PRO A 200 6.39 -4.56 -10.42
CA PRO A 200 7.16 -5.73 -9.97
C PRO A 200 7.66 -5.64 -8.52
N LEU A 201 7.95 -4.43 -8.04
CA LEU A 201 8.37 -4.19 -6.64
C LEU A 201 7.33 -4.64 -5.60
N LEU A 202 6.04 -4.71 -5.98
CA LEU A 202 5.00 -5.26 -5.10
C LEU A 202 5.20 -6.77 -4.91
N GLU A 203 5.51 -7.50 -5.98
CA GLU A 203 5.77 -8.94 -5.90
C GLU A 203 7.00 -9.24 -5.02
N GLU A 204 8.07 -8.45 -5.15
CA GLU A 204 9.25 -8.57 -4.29
C GLU A 204 8.87 -8.38 -2.81
N THR A 205 8.09 -7.33 -2.52
CA THR A 205 7.57 -7.07 -1.17
C THR A 205 6.75 -8.24 -0.63
N PHE A 206 5.88 -8.82 -1.46
CA PHE A 206 5.04 -9.95 -1.05
C PHE A 206 5.87 -11.20 -0.76
N ARG A 207 6.87 -11.50 -1.59
CA ARG A 207 7.79 -12.63 -1.43
C ARG A 207 8.67 -12.49 -0.19
N GLU A 208 9.11 -11.29 0.11
CA GLU A 208 10.03 -11.04 1.22
C GLU A 208 9.30 -11.00 2.57
N TYR A 209 8.12 -10.36 2.62
CA TYR A 209 7.50 -9.99 3.89
C TYR A 209 6.20 -10.72 4.21
N ASN A 210 5.55 -11.43 3.26
CA ASN A 210 4.29 -12.15 3.52
C ASN A 210 4.22 -13.54 2.86
N ALA A 211 5.36 -14.12 2.48
CA ALA A 211 5.44 -15.38 1.72
C ALA A 211 4.67 -16.53 2.36
N LEU A 212 4.75 -16.69 3.69
CA LEU A 212 4.11 -17.81 4.40
C LEU A 212 2.58 -17.76 4.31
N ASN A 213 1.97 -16.60 4.45
CA ASN A 213 0.53 -16.47 4.33
C ASN A 213 0.09 -16.66 2.89
N ILE A 214 0.83 -16.12 1.94
CA ILE A 214 0.55 -16.26 0.51
C ILE A 214 0.65 -17.74 0.07
N SER A 215 1.70 -18.46 0.48
CA SER A 215 1.87 -19.87 0.11
C SER A 215 0.72 -20.74 0.63
N LYS A 216 0.26 -20.53 1.86
CA LYS A 216 -0.92 -21.25 2.41
C LYS A 216 -2.17 -21.04 1.55
N VAL A 217 -2.42 -19.80 1.11
CA VAL A 217 -3.56 -19.48 0.25
C VAL A 217 -3.42 -20.15 -1.12
N LEU A 218 -2.23 -20.13 -1.71
CA LEU A 218 -1.96 -20.77 -2.99
C LEU A 218 -2.10 -22.30 -2.90
N ASP A 219 -1.64 -22.93 -1.82
CA ASP A 219 -1.80 -24.36 -1.59
C ASP A 219 -3.29 -24.74 -1.48
N GLU A 220 -4.09 -23.96 -0.75
CA GLU A 220 -5.54 -24.16 -0.68
C GLU A 220 -6.20 -24.00 -2.06
N MET A 221 -5.81 -23.01 -2.86
CA MET A 221 -6.30 -22.84 -4.22
C MET A 221 -5.96 -24.04 -5.10
N VAL A 222 -4.75 -24.56 -5.02
CA VAL A 222 -4.31 -25.77 -5.77
C VAL A 222 -5.19 -26.98 -5.44
N GLU A 223 -5.45 -27.23 -4.16
CA GLU A 223 -6.31 -28.35 -3.74
C GLU A 223 -7.76 -28.20 -4.23
N ARG A 224 -8.31 -26.98 -4.19
CA ARG A 224 -9.65 -26.71 -4.72
C ARG A 224 -9.71 -26.86 -6.24
N LEU A 225 -8.71 -26.37 -6.98
CA LEU A 225 -8.62 -26.51 -8.44
C LEU A 225 -8.50 -27.97 -8.88
N LYS A 226 -7.73 -28.81 -8.15
CA LYS A 226 -7.65 -30.25 -8.41
C LYS A 226 -9.01 -30.92 -8.31
N LYS A 227 -9.81 -30.61 -7.26
CA LYS A 227 -11.17 -31.16 -7.10
C LYS A 227 -12.07 -30.78 -8.27
N ILE A 228 -12.07 -29.51 -8.68
CA ILE A 228 -12.84 -29.05 -9.85
C ILE A 228 -12.41 -29.81 -11.11
N SER A 229 -11.09 -29.95 -11.33
CA SER A 229 -10.56 -30.69 -12.48
C SER A 229 -11.02 -32.16 -12.50
N GLU A 230 -11.08 -32.82 -11.36
CA GLU A 230 -11.57 -34.20 -11.24
C GLU A 230 -13.08 -34.31 -11.51
N GLU A 231 -13.87 -33.33 -11.07
CA GLU A 231 -15.30 -33.27 -11.33
C GLU A 231 -15.62 -33.10 -12.83
N LEU A 232 -14.81 -32.28 -13.52
CA LEU A 232 -14.96 -32.02 -14.97
C LEU A 232 -14.58 -33.25 -15.86
N LYS A 233 -13.92 -34.28 -15.32
CA LYS A 233 -13.54 -35.50 -16.03
C LYS A 233 -14.60 -36.61 -15.96
N LYS A 234 -15.63 -36.40 -15.15
CA LYS A 234 -16.75 -37.32 -14.97
C LYS A 234 -17.88 -37.05 -15.97
#